data_2902ce251429884b245e818fa8aa72f8
#
_entry.id   2902ce251429884b245e818fa8aa72f8
#
_cell.length_a   1.000
_cell.length_b   1.000
_cell.length_c   1.000
_cell.angle_alpha   90.00
_cell.angle_beta   90.00
_cell.angle_gamma   90.00
#
_symmetry.space_group_name_H-M   'P 1'
#
loop_
_entity.id
_entity.type
_entity.pdbx_description
1 polymer ?
#
loop_
_entity_poly.entity_id
_entity_poly.type
_entity_poly.pdbx_seq_one_letter_code
_entity_poly.pdbx_strand_id
1 'polypeptide(L)'
;QKFEIVENYINQIVDSNKNISKGCDFGANDGTFSRLLSKNNISTIALDIDAQAVEKNYLQMKENREPRILPLIQDLINPSPAIGFMNKERDDINARFKCDIGMALALIHHLAISNNLPFENIAEFFSNLCHYLIIEFVPKTDSKVKILLATREDIFENYSETNFELQFSKYFNIERKQHLYQSDRILYLLKRK
;
A
#
# COMPACT_ATOMS: atom_id res chain seq x y z
N GLN A 1 6.38 13.16 11.92
CA GLN A 1 5.31 12.41 12.60
C GLN A 1 4.84 11.18 11.78
N LYS A 2 4.25 11.33 10.54
CA LYS A 2 3.79 10.16 9.75
C LYS A 2 4.92 9.16 9.52
N PHE A 3 6.09 9.63 9.14
CA PHE A 3 7.28 8.82 8.92
C PHE A 3 7.66 8.02 10.18
N GLU A 4 7.70 8.65 11.34
CA GLU A 4 8.00 8.02 12.64
C GLU A 4 6.97 6.96 13.03
N ILE A 5 5.67 7.22 12.77
CA ILE A 5 4.61 6.25 13.08
C ILE A 5 4.76 5.00 12.21
N VAL A 6 5.00 5.17 10.90
CA VAL A 6 5.22 4.05 9.98
C VAL A 6 6.48 3.27 10.38
N GLU A 7 7.58 3.96 10.71
CA GLU A 7 8.82 3.34 11.19
C GLU A 7 8.58 2.53 12.47
N ASN A 8 7.84 3.08 13.43
CA ASN A 8 7.48 2.38 14.67
C ASN A 8 6.63 1.13 14.40
N TYR A 9 5.69 1.18 13.46
CA TYR A 9 4.90 0.01 13.09
C TYR A 9 5.77 -1.08 12.45
N ILE A 10 6.69 -0.72 11.56
CA ILE A 10 7.63 -1.66 10.95
C ILE A 10 8.51 -2.30 12.04
N ASN A 11 9.08 -1.50 12.94
CA ASN A 11 9.93 -1.99 14.04
C ASN A 11 9.15 -2.95 14.95
N GLN A 12 7.89 -2.62 15.32
CA GLN A 12 7.02 -3.51 16.11
C GLN A 12 6.83 -4.87 15.42
N ILE A 13 6.60 -4.89 14.10
CA ILE A 13 6.41 -6.14 13.35
C ILE A 13 7.72 -6.94 13.35
N VAL A 14 8.85 -6.31 13.03
CA VAL A 14 10.17 -6.97 12.94
C VAL A 14 10.62 -7.51 14.29
N ASP A 15 10.37 -6.78 15.38
CA ASP A 15 10.70 -7.24 16.73
C ASP A 15 9.86 -8.44 17.19
N SER A 16 8.58 -8.46 16.78
CA SER A 16 7.67 -9.56 17.11
C SER A 16 7.85 -10.81 16.22
N ASN A 17 8.43 -10.65 15.03
CA ASN A 17 8.61 -11.74 14.07
C ASN A 17 9.92 -11.61 13.29
N LYS A 18 10.91 -12.43 13.64
CA LYS A 18 12.24 -12.42 13.00
C LYS A 18 12.29 -12.99 11.58
N ASN A 19 11.19 -13.55 11.07
CA ASN A 19 11.13 -14.13 9.73
C ASN A 19 10.66 -13.12 8.66
N ILE A 20 10.50 -11.85 9.00
CA ILE A 20 10.14 -10.79 8.07
C ILE A 20 11.31 -10.51 7.11
N SER A 21 11.09 -10.67 5.81
CA SER A 21 12.12 -10.54 4.78
C SER A 21 11.68 -9.85 3.50
N LYS A 22 10.37 -9.82 3.23
CA LYS A 22 9.79 -9.29 1.99
C LYS A 22 8.80 -8.17 2.28
N GLY A 23 8.97 -7.04 1.59
CA GLY A 23 8.09 -5.88 1.70
C GLY A 23 7.56 -5.41 0.36
N CYS A 24 6.42 -4.73 0.39
CA CYS A 24 5.89 -4.00 -0.75
C CYS A 24 5.36 -2.64 -0.33
N ASP A 25 5.74 -1.63 -1.09
CA ASP A 25 5.19 -0.28 -0.99
C ASP A 25 4.28 -0.03 -2.20
N PHE A 26 2.97 -0.02 -1.97
CA PHE A 26 1.95 0.16 -2.98
C PHE A 26 1.61 1.64 -3.12
N GLY A 27 1.85 2.24 -4.29
CA GLY A 27 1.79 3.68 -4.50
C GLY A 27 3.01 4.37 -3.88
N ALA A 28 4.19 3.82 -4.16
CA ALA A 28 5.44 4.19 -3.49
C ALA A 28 5.95 5.59 -3.84
N ASN A 29 5.43 6.21 -4.91
CA ASN A 29 5.95 7.46 -5.44
C ASN A 29 7.47 7.40 -5.66
N ASP A 30 8.25 8.30 -5.08
CA ASP A 30 9.72 8.32 -5.19
C ASP A 30 10.43 7.36 -4.20
N GLY A 31 9.68 6.48 -3.52
CA GLY A 31 10.23 5.45 -2.64
C GLY A 31 10.70 5.94 -1.27
N THR A 32 10.31 7.15 -0.86
CA THR A 32 10.70 7.71 0.45
C THR A 32 10.33 6.77 1.60
N PHE A 33 9.12 6.20 1.60
CA PHE A 33 8.68 5.25 2.64
C PHE A 33 9.20 3.83 2.39
N SER A 34 9.44 3.43 1.15
CA SER A 34 10.05 2.12 0.82
C SER A 34 11.37 1.91 1.55
N ARG A 35 12.14 2.98 1.77
CA ARG A 35 13.42 2.97 2.46
C ARG A 35 13.33 2.61 3.94
N LEU A 36 12.17 2.78 4.57
CA LEU A 36 11.94 2.31 5.94
C LEU A 36 11.97 0.77 6.02
N LEU A 37 11.41 0.09 5.03
CA LEU A 37 11.47 -1.37 4.94
C LEU A 37 12.90 -1.84 4.66
N SER A 38 13.57 -1.26 3.67
CA SER A 38 14.91 -1.69 3.27
C SER A 38 15.97 -1.46 4.36
N LYS A 39 15.86 -0.41 5.17
CA LYS A 39 16.71 -0.17 6.34
C LYS A 39 16.58 -1.26 7.40
N ASN A 40 15.43 -1.91 7.49
CA ASN A 40 15.18 -3.06 8.35
C ASN A 40 15.59 -4.41 7.71
N ASN A 41 16.45 -4.38 6.69
CA ASN A 41 16.92 -5.55 5.93
C ASN A 41 15.81 -6.29 5.16
N ILE A 42 14.68 -5.65 4.88
CA ILE A 42 13.55 -6.21 4.14
C ILE A 42 13.74 -5.93 2.65
N SER A 43 13.72 -6.98 1.81
CA SER A 43 13.73 -6.83 0.36
C SER A 43 12.39 -6.26 -0.11
N THR A 44 12.43 -5.06 -0.68
CA THR A 44 11.25 -4.22 -0.89
C THR A 44 10.98 -4.01 -2.37
N ILE A 45 9.77 -4.32 -2.82
CA ILE A 45 9.26 -3.90 -4.13
C ILE A 45 8.49 -2.59 -3.93
N ALA A 46 8.84 -1.57 -4.70
CA ALA A 46 8.20 -0.25 -4.67
C ALA A 46 7.39 -0.07 -5.97
N LEU A 47 6.07 -0.12 -5.87
CA LEU A 47 5.15 -0.09 -7.00
C LEU A 47 4.50 1.28 -7.12
N ASP A 48 4.51 1.85 -8.32
CA ASP A 48 3.72 3.04 -8.65
C ASP A 48 3.27 2.99 -10.11
N ILE A 49 2.18 3.67 -10.43
CA ILE A 49 1.70 3.82 -11.80
C ILE A 49 2.42 4.97 -12.53
N ASP A 50 2.94 5.95 -11.78
CA ASP A 50 3.66 7.10 -12.33
C ASP A 50 5.09 6.72 -12.69
N ALA A 51 5.34 6.59 -13.99
CA ALA A 51 6.66 6.26 -14.52
C ALA A 51 7.76 7.25 -14.12
N GLN A 52 7.43 8.54 -13.95
CA GLN A 52 8.41 9.56 -13.55
C GLN A 52 8.81 9.39 -12.08
N ALA A 53 7.84 9.07 -11.21
CA ALA A 53 8.11 8.78 -9.81
C ALA A 53 8.96 7.50 -9.66
N VAL A 54 8.64 6.45 -10.42
CA VAL A 54 9.40 5.20 -10.44
C VAL A 54 10.84 5.43 -10.95
N GLU A 55 11.02 6.21 -12.02
CA GLU A 55 12.35 6.57 -12.55
C GLU A 55 13.18 7.32 -11.51
N LYS A 56 12.58 8.31 -10.84
CA LYS A 56 13.25 9.05 -9.76
C LYS A 56 13.71 8.11 -8.64
N ASN A 57 12.82 7.20 -8.22
CA ASN A 57 13.14 6.19 -7.20
C ASN A 57 14.29 5.27 -7.66
N TYR A 58 14.26 4.83 -8.93
CA TYR A 58 15.31 3.99 -9.52
C TYR A 58 16.67 4.69 -9.56
N LEU A 59 16.71 5.95 -10.02
CA LEU A 59 17.95 6.72 -10.06
C LEU A 59 18.53 6.92 -8.65
N GLN A 60 17.70 7.26 -7.68
CA GLN A 60 18.12 7.41 -6.29
C GLN A 60 18.62 6.08 -5.71
N MET A 61 17.93 4.97 -5.98
CA MET A 61 18.35 3.63 -5.57
C MET A 61 19.73 3.28 -6.13
N LYS A 62 19.98 3.59 -7.40
CA LYS A 62 21.30 3.36 -8.04
C LYS A 62 22.39 4.23 -7.42
N GLU A 63 22.16 5.53 -7.27
CA GLU A 63 23.10 6.47 -6.69
C GLU A 63 23.50 6.06 -5.27
N ASN A 64 22.53 5.72 -4.44
CA ASN A 64 22.75 5.33 -3.04
C ASN A 64 23.18 3.86 -2.87
N ARG A 65 23.24 3.08 -3.97
CA ARG A 65 23.56 1.63 -3.94
C ARG A 65 22.66 0.86 -2.98
N GLU A 66 21.33 1.00 -3.12
CA GLU A 66 20.31 0.38 -2.29
C GLU A 66 19.85 -0.98 -2.88
N PRO A 67 20.52 -2.11 -2.59
CA PRO A 67 20.26 -3.38 -3.29
C PRO A 67 18.96 -4.06 -2.88
N ARG A 68 18.27 -3.52 -1.86
CA ARG A 68 17.05 -4.11 -1.30
C ARG A 68 15.77 -3.42 -1.78
N ILE A 69 15.87 -2.45 -2.68
CA ILE A 69 14.70 -1.76 -3.26
C ILE A 69 14.63 -2.10 -4.73
N LEU A 70 13.45 -2.50 -5.20
CA LEU A 70 13.16 -2.73 -6.61
C LEU A 70 11.96 -1.86 -7.02
N PRO A 71 12.20 -0.68 -7.61
CA PRO A 71 11.15 0.16 -8.17
C PRO A 71 10.58 -0.46 -9.44
N LEU A 72 9.24 -0.54 -9.54
CA LEU A 72 8.54 -1.10 -10.71
C LEU A 72 7.31 -0.26 -11.05
N ILE A 73 7.07 -0.06 -12.34
CA ILE A 73 5.82 0.52 -12.82
C ILE A 73 4.75 -0.57 -12.75
N GLN A 74 3.68 -0.31 -11.99
CA GLN A 74 2.57 -1.23 -11.86
C GLN A 74 1.26 -0.48 -11.61
N ASP A 75 0.29 -0.71 -12.47
CA ASP A 75 -1.09 -0.32 -12.23
C ASP A 75 -1.75 -1.36 -11.32
N LEU A 76 -2.20 -0.94 -10.13
CA LEU A 76 -2.86 -1.82 -9.17
C LEU A 76 -4.31 -2.13 -9.55
N ILE A 77 -4.91 -1.33 -10.44
CA ILE A 77 -6.27 -1.54 -10.93
C ILE A 77 -6.28 -2.58 -12.06
N ASN A 78 -5.20 -2.62 -12.82
CA ASN A 78 -5.00 -3.59 -13.90
C ASN A 78 -3.65 -4.27 -13.73
N PRO A 79 -3.54 -5.16 -12.72
CA PRO A 79 -2.28 -5.81 -12.39
C PRO A 79 -1.83 -6.76 -13.51
N SER A 80 -0.52 -6.97 -13.59
CA SER A 80 0.10 -7.84 -14.60
C SER A 80 -0.52 -9.25 -14.61
N PRO A 81 -1.18 -9.66 -15.71
CA PRO A 81 -1.83 -10.97 -15.82
C PRO A 81 -0.83 -12.11 -16.04
N ALA A 82 -1.32 -13.34 -15.97
CA ALA A 82 -0.60 -14.48 -16.49
C ALA A 82 -0.49 -14.38 -18.04
N ILE A 83 0.64 -14.79 -18.60
CA ILE A 83 0.90 -14.69 -20.04
C ILE A 83 1.58 -15.94 -20.61
N GLY A 84 1.74 -15.90 -21.93
CA GLY A 84 2.37 -16.96 -22.71
C GLY A 84 1.39 -18.06 -23.12
N PHE A 85 1.92 -19.15 -23.70
CA PHE A 85 1.09 -20.24 -24.19
C PHE A 85 0.28 -20.86 -23.04
N MET A 86 -1.05 -20.91 -23.20
CA MET A 86 -2.02 -21.35 -22.18
C MET A 86 -1.95 -20.55 -20.86
N ASN A 87 -1.42 -19.31 -20.85
CA ASN A 87 -1.17 -18.49 -19.65
C ASN A 87 -0.25 -19.18 -18.61
N LYS A 88 0.70 -20.01 -19.06
CA LYS A 88 1.56 -20.82 -18.18
C LYS A 88 3.05 -20.45 -18.23
N GLU A 89 3.44 -19.46 -19.05
CA GLU A 89 4.84 -19.07 -19.17
C GLU A 89 5.25 -18.04 -18.08
N ARG A 90 4.30 -17.23 -17.64
CA ARG A 90 4.48 -16.32 -16.51
C ARG A 90 3.17 -16.21 -15.74
N ASP A 91 3.21 -16.47 -14.45
CA ASP A 91 2.07 -16.31 -13.56
C ASP A 91 1.63 -14.84 -13.41
N ASP A 92 0.39 -14.62 -12.99
CA ASP A 92 -0.09 -13.30 -12.61
C ASP A 92 0.63 -12.76 -11.35
N ILE A 93 0.44 -11.45 -11.08
CA ILE A 93 1.13 -10.81 -9.96
C ILE A 93 0.76 -11.41 -8.61
N ASN A 94 -0.48 -11.86 -8.42
CA ASN A 94 -0.93 -12.42 -7.15
C ASN A 94 -0.27 -13.77 -6.84
N ALA A 95 0.02 -14.57 -7.87
CA ALA A 95 0.74 -15.82 -7.73
C ALA A 95 2.25 -15.62 -7.52
N ARG A 96 2.84 -14.65 -8.25
CA ARG A 96 4.29 -14.38 -8.20
C ARG A 96 4.75 -13.62 -6.96
N PHE A 97 3.86 -12.85 -6.35
CA PHE A 97 4.25 -11.88 -5.35
C PHE A 97 3.44 -12.04 -4.06
N LYS A 98 4.17 -12.29 -2.99
CA LYS A 98 3.65 -12.27 -1.61
C LYS A 98 4.67 -11.53 -0.77
N CYS A 99 4.19 -10.69 0.15
CA CYS A 99 5.05 -9.98 1.08
C CYS A 99 4.64 -10.21 2.55
N ASP A 100 5.61 -10.05 3.43
CA ASP A 100 5.36 -10.10 4.86
C ASP A 100 4.72 -8.78 5.32
N ILE A 101 5.22 -7.64 4.80
CA ILE A 101 4.71 -6.31 5.10
C ILE A 101 4.34 -5.58 3.81
N GLY A 102 3.08 -5.18 3.69
CA GLY A 102 2.61 -4.22 2.69
C GLY A 102 2.45 -2.82 3.30
N MET A 103 2.75 -1.79 2.52
CA MET A 103 2.41 -0.41 2.83
C MET A 103 1.51 0.16 1.74
N ALA A 104 0.46 0.88 2.12
CA ALA A 104 -0.47 1.56 1.21
C ALA A 104 -0.78 2.94 1.77
N LEU A 105 0.14 3.88 1.58
CA LEU A 105 0.10 5.22 2.16
C LEU A 105 -0.46 6.22 1.14
N ALA A 106 -1.47 7.00 1.53
CA ALA A 106 -2.16 7.96 0.66
C ALA A 106 -2.67 7.33 -0.66
N LEU A 107 -3.03 6.05 -0.65
CA LEU A 107 -3.43 5.28 -1.83
C LEU A 107 -4.92 4.96 -1.87
N ILE A 108 -5.55 4.65 -0.72
CA ILE A 108 -6.92 4.09 -0.66
C ILE A 108 -7.97 4.94 -1.38
N HIS A 109 -7.86 6.27 -1.31
CA HIS A 109 -8.80 7.18 -1.97
C HIS A 109 -8.66 7.16 -3.50
N HIS A 110 -7.48 6.88 -4.03
CA HIS A 110 -7.29 6.66 -5.46
C HIS A 110 -7.93 5.34 -5.92
N LEU A 111 -7.79 4.28 -5.14
CA LEU A 111 -8.43 3.00 -5.46
C LEU A 111 -9.97 3.10 -5.36
N ALA A 112 -10.47 3.63 -4.25
CA ALA A 112 -11.90 3.62 -3.97
C ALA A 112 -12.67 4.72 -4.71
N ILE A 113 -12.14 5.96 -4.80
CA ILE A 113 -12.84 7.09 -5.40
C ILE A 113 -12.47 7.25 -6.89
N SER A 114 -11.17 7.35 -7.22
CA SER A 114 -10.77 7.55 -8.62
C SER A 114 -11.14 6.35 -9.50
N ASN A 115 -11.08 5.13 -8.95
CA ASN A 115 -11.25 3.89 -9.70
C ASN A 115 -12.50 3.08 -9.29
N ASN A 116 -13.37 3.62 -8.44
CA ASN A 116 -14.64 3.03 -8.01
C ASN A 116 -14.53 1.62 -7.40
N LEU A 117 -13.42 1.29 -6.75
CA LEU A 117 -13.26 -0.02 -6.12
C LEU A 117 -13.91 -0.04 -4.72
N PRO A 118 -14.79 -1.01 -4.42
CA PRO A 118 -15.32 -1.20 -3.08
C PRO A 118 -14.21 -1.56 -2.08
N PHE A 119 -14.32 -1.10 -0.83
CA PHE A 119 -13.35 -1.43 0.22
C PHE A 119 -13.17 -2.93 0.44
N GLU A 120 -14.23 -3.73 0.25
CA GLU A 120 -14.14 -5.19 0.37
C GLU A 120 -13.16 -5.78 -0.65
N ASN A 121 -13.25 -5.38 -1.92
CA ASN A 121 -12.35 -5.86 -2.97
C ASN A 121 -10.90 -5.40 -2.72
N ILE A 122 -10.73 -4.16 -2.21
CA ILE A 122 -9.39 -3.64 -1.85
C ILE A 122 -8.81 -4.44 -0.67
N ALA A 123 -9.62 -4.74 0.35
CA ALA A 123 -9.19 -5.51 1.52
C ALA A 123 -8.83 -6.96 1.13
N GLU A 124 -9.64 -7.60 0.30
CA GLU A 124 -9.38 -8.92 -0.25
C GLU A 124 -8.06 -8.95 -1.04
N PHE A 125 -7.87 -7.98 -1.95
CA PHE A 125 -6.65 -7.85 -2.73
C PHE A 125 -5.40 -7.79 -1.85
N PHE A 126 -5.38 -6.91 -0.85
CA PHE A 126 -4.24 -6.81 0.06
C PHE A 126 -4.07 -8.05 0.94
N SER A 127 -5.16 -8.69 1.37
CA SER A 127 -5.08 -9.92 2.18
C SER A 127 -4.47 -11.09 1.41
N ASN A 128 -4.67 -11.11 0.10
CA ASN A 128 -4.04 -12.09 -0.78
C ASN A 128 -2.54 -11.85 -0.97
N LEU A 129 -2.04 -10.63 -0.74
CA LEU A 129 -0.64 -10.26 -0.97
C LEU A 129 0.19 -10.14 0.30
N CYS A 130 -0.39 -9.63 1.39
CA CYS A 130 0.35 -9.22 2.59
C CYS A 130 -0.05 -10.02 3.83
N HIS A 131 0.93 -10.27 4.72
CA HIS A 131 0.64 -10.77 6.07
C HIS A 131 0.34 -9.63 7.04
N TYR A 132 1.14 -8.56 7.00
CA TYR A 132 0.88 -7.29 7.67
C TYR A 132 0.63 -6.21 6.63
N LEU A 133 -0.28 -5.28 6.93
CA LEU A 133 -0.56 -4.12 6.07
C LEU A 133 -0.56 -2.84 6.90
N ILE A 134 0.29 -1.90 6.53
CA ILE A 134 0.28 -0.52 7.04
C ILE A 134 -0.47 0.32 6.02
N ILE A 135 -1.68 0.77 6.36
CA ILE A 135 -2.54 1.48 5.41
C ILE A 135 -3.01 2.81 5.98
N GLU A 136 -3.08 3.83 5.13
CA GLU A 136 -3.58 5.15 5.48
C GLU A 136 -5.00 5.34 4.95
N PHE A 137 -5.96 5.52 5.86
CA PHE A 137 -7.29 5.99 5.50
C PHE A 137 -7.27 7.52 5.36
N VAL A 138 -7.76 8.01 4.22
CA VAL A 138 -7.82 9.43 3.88
C VAL A 138 -9.30 9.83 3.75
N PRO A 139 -9.87 10.56 4.73
CA PRO A 139 -11.31 10.86 4.75
C PRO A 139 -11.72 11.87 3.67
N LYS A 140 -13.03 11.98 3.39
CA LYS A 140 -13.58 12.94 2.43
C LYS A 140 -13.29 14.41 2.78
N THR A 141 -13.02 14.71 4.05
CA THR A 141 -12.64 16.05 4.51
C THR A 141 -11.24 16.48 4.05
N ASP A 142 -10.39 15.52 3.67
CA ASP A 142 -9.05 15.79 3.18
C ASP A 142 -9.04 16.56 1.86
N SER A 143 -8.10 17.50 1.71
CA SER A 143 -7.97 18.37 0.54
C SER A 143 -7.77 17.59 -0.76
N LYS A 144 -7.03 16.46 -0.73
CA LYS A 144 -6.80 15.62 -1.91
C LYS A 144 -8.06 14.91 -2.35
N VAL A 145 -8.87 14.40 -1.41
CA VAL A 145 -10.15 13.78 -1.71
C VAL A 145 -11.15 14.81 -2.23
N LYS A 146 -11.21 16.01 -1.65
CA LYS A 146 -12.04 17.10 -2.16
C LYS A 146 -11.72 17.45 -3.62
N ILE A 147 -10.43 17.46 -4.01
CA ILE A 147 -10.03 17.69 -5.40
C ILE A 147 -10.55 16.56 -6.31
N LEU A 148 -10.46 15.30 -5.89
CA LEU A 148 -10.97 14.16 -6.67
C LEU A 148 -12.48 14.22 -6.85
N LEU A 149 -13.22 14.69 -5.85
CA LEU A 149 -14.68 14.82 -5.89
C LEU A 149 -15.16 16.10 -6.61
N ALA A 150 -14.30 17.11 -6.77
CA ALA A 150 -14.70 18.38 -7.39
C ALA A 150 -15.10 18.27 -8.87
N THR A 151 -14.65 17.23 -9.56
CA THR A 151 -14.88 17.02 -11.00
C THR A 151 -15.88 15.90 -11.31
N ARG A 152 -16.52 15.34 -10.28
CA ARG A 152 -17.44 14.20 -10.42
C ARG A 152 -18.53 14.24 -9.36
N GLU A 153 -19.65 13.57 -9.63
CA GLU A 153 -20.70 13.35 -8.64
C GLU A 153 -20.19 12.47 -7.49
N ASP A 154 -20.49 12.84 -6.24
CA ASP A 154 -20.13 12.05 -5.07
C ASP A 154 -21.14 10.90 -4.86
N ILE A 155 -20.91 9.79 -5.55
CA ILE A 155 -21.66 8.54 -5.41
C ILE A 155 -21.09 7.61 -4.33
N PHE A 156 -20.11 8.08 -3.54
CA PHE A 156 -19.33 7.26 -2.60
C PHE A 156 -19.88 7.37 -1.17
N GLU A 157 -21.17 7.12 -0.96
CA GLU A 157 -21.80 7.14 0.37
C GLU A 157 -21.10 6.19 1.35
N ASN A 158 -20.64 5.05 0.85
CA ASN A 158 -19.94 4.03 1.63
C ASN A 158 -18.43 4.34 1.87
N TYR A 159 -17.91 5.47 1.36
CA TYR A 159 -16.55 5.88 1.64
C TYR A 159 -16.48 6.59 3.00
N SER A 160 -16.45 5.79 4.07
CA SER A 160 -16.37 6.25 5.45
C SER A 160 -15.39 5.39 6.24
N GLU A 161 -14.84 5.94 7.32
CA GLU A 161 -13.96 5.22 8.24
C GLU A 161 -14.62 3.96 8.79
N THR A 162 -15.88 4.07 9.23
CA THR A 162 -16.64 2.94 9.78
C THR A 162 -16.77 1.80 8.76
N ASN A 163 -17.09 2.12 7.49
CA ASN A 163 -17.18 1.09 6.47
C ASN A 163 -15.79 0.54 6.07
N PHE A 164 -14.75 1.38 6.04
CA PHE A 164 -13.39 0.91 5.87
C PHE A 164 -13.03 -0.15 6.93
N GLU A 165 -13.22 0.16 8.21
CA GLU A 165 -12.94 -0.78 9.30
C GLU A 165 -13.79 -2.05 9.19
N LEU A 166 -15.08 -1.92 8.86
CA LEU A 166 -15.98 -3.06 8.68
C LEU A 166 -15.49 -4.02 7.59
N GLN A 167 -15.12 -3.50 6.41
CA GLN A 167 -14.71 -4.34 5.28
C GLN A 167 -13.30 -4.93 5.49
N PHE A 168 -12.35 -4.13 5.98
CA PHE A 168 -11.00 -4.63 6.26
C PHE A 168 -10.98 -5.64 7.40
N SER A 169 -11.85 -5.50 8.40
CA SER A 169 -11.97 -6.46 9.50
C SER A 169 -12.48 -7.84 9.09
N LYS A 170 -13.00 -8.02 7.88
CA LYS A 170 -13.32 -9.36 7.36
C LYS A 170 -12.04 -10.19 7.12
N TYR A 171 -10.97 -9.55 6.72
CA TYR A 171 -9.70 -10.18 6.28
C TYR A 171 -8.54 -9.96 7.25
N PHE A 172 -8.59 -8.89 8.04
CA PHE A 172 -7.51 -8.47 8.92
C PHE A 172 -8.01 -8.24 10.36
N ASN A 173 -7.11 -8.36 11.31
CA ASN A 173 -7.24 -7.81 12.67
C ASN A 173 -6.60 -6.42 12.69
N ILE A 174 -7.28 -5.43 13.29
CA ILE A 174 -6.73 -4.09 13.49
C ILE A 174 -5.85 -4.13 14.74
N GLU A 175 -4.52 -4.13 14.55
CA GLU A 175 -3.55 -4.17 15.65
C GLU A 175 -3.30 -2.78 16.23
N ARG A 176 -3.29 -1.74 15.38
CA ARG A 176 -3.09 -0.33 15.76
C ARG A 176 -3.91 0.58 14.87
N LYS A 177 -4.34 1.70 15.47
CA LYS A 177 -5.02 2.80 14.81
C LYS A 177 -4.49 4.10 15.39
N GLN A 178 -4.03 5.02 14.54
CA GLN A 178 -3.47 6.28 14.99
C GLN A 178 -3.83 7.43 14.06
N HIS A 179 -4.46 8.47 14.60
CA HIS A 179 -4.70 9.73 13.90
C HIS A 179 -3.40 10.49 13.67
N LEU A 180 -3.26 11.11 12.50
CA LEU A 180 -2.15 11.99 12.20
C LEU A 180 -2.41 13.37 12.79
N TYR A 181 -1.38 13.97 13.39
CA TYR A 181 -1.48 15.32 13.96
C TYR A 181 -1.78 16.36 12.88
N GLN A 182 -2.69 17.29 13.15
CA GLN A 182 -3.18 18.33 12.22
C GLN A 182 -3.74 17.78 10.91
N SER A 183 -4.29 16.55 10.92
CA SER A 183 -4.88 15.91 9.76
C SER A 183 -5.99 14.98 10.20
N ASP A 184 -7.04 14.84 9.39
CA ASP A 184 -8.11 13.86 9.62
C ASP A 184 -7.71 12.44 9.15
N ARG A 185 -6.49 12.26 8.65
CA ARG A 185 -5.98 10.98 8.17
C ARG A 185 -5.65 10.03 9.31
N ILE A 186 -5.82 8.74 9.06
CA ILE A 186 -5.62 7.70 10.07
C ILE A 186 -4.68 6.65 9.50
N LEU A 187 -3.66 6.27 10.27
CA LEU A 187 -2.80 5.14 9.97
C LEU A 187 -3.26 3.90 10.73
N TYR A 188 -3.37 2.80 10.02
CA TYR A 188 -3.69 1.49 10.57
C TYR A 188 -2.52 0.54 10.40
N LEU A 189 -2.26 -0.27 11.43
CA LEU A 189 -1.49 -1.50 11.33
C LEU A 189 -2.47 -2.66 11.39
N LEU A 190 -2.51 -3.44 10.34
CA LEU A 190 -3.41 -4.55 10.14
C LEU A 190 -2.62 -5.86 10.05
N LYS A 191 -3.14 -6.94 10.64
CA LYS A 191 -2.58 -8.28 10.55
C LYS A 191 -3.61 -9.22 9.94
N ARG A 192 -3.22 -9.95 8.89
CA ARG A 192 -4.10 -10.93 8.23
C ARG A 192 -4.54 -12.02 9.22
N LYS A 193 -5.81 -12.39 9.12
CA LYS A 193 -6.42 -13.48 9.91
C LYS A 193 -5.88 -14.86 9.55
#